data_9b4876222038d7a4fff02510e0b13a82
#
_entry.id   9b4876222038d7a4fff02510e0b13a82
#
_cell.length_a   1.000
_cell.length_b   1.000
_cell.length_c   1.000
_cell.angle_alpha   90.00
_cell.angle_beta   90.00
_cell.angle_gamma   90.00
#
_symmetry.space_group_name_H-M   'P 1'
#
loop_
_entity.id
_entity.type
_entity.pdbx_description
1 polymer ?
#
loop_
_entity_poly.entity_id
_entity_poly.type
_entity_poly.pdbx_seq_one_letter_code
_entity_poly.pdbx_strand_id
1 'polypeptide(L)'
;NGIGFESIAQFAAALTPQRWLLINALKSIGPSSIYALAKKLERHYKNVHTDVTALVQLGIIEKDAAGKVFVPWDEIDVNMPLARAA
;
A
#
# COMPACT_ATOMS: atom_id res chain seq x y z
N ASN A 1 -2.34 -17.16 8.43
CA ASN A 1 -2.75 -16.96 8.05
C ASN A 1 -2.55 -16.93 6.90
N GLY A 2 -2.75 -17.35 6.26
CA GLY A 2 -2.37 -17.62 5.21
C GLY A 2 -2.65 -17.03 4.01
N ILE A 3 -1.69 -16.51 3.48
CA ILE A 3 -1.77 -16.06 2.14
C ILE A 3 -1.42 -17.26 1.29
N GLY A 4 -2.37 -17.71 0.49
CA GLY A 4 -2.12 -18.81 -0.39
C GLY A 4 -1.26 -18.41 -1.56
N PHE A 5 -0.85 -19.40 -2.32
CA PHE A 5 0.01 -19.16 -3.46
C PHE A 5 -0.62 -18.22 -4.47
N GLU A 6 -1.90 -18.39 -4.73
CA GLU A 6 -2.59 -17.52 -5.67
C GLU A 6 -2.62 -16.09 -5.16
N SER A 7 -2.80 -15.95 -3.85
CA SER A 7 -2.83 -14.62 -3.26
C SER A 7 -1.48 -13.94 -3.36
N ILE A 8 -0.41 -14.73 -3.26
CA ILE A 8 0.93 -14.16 -3.39
C ILE A 8 1.13 -13.61 -4.78
N ALA A 9 0.68 -14.34 -5.80
CA ALA A 9 0.81 -13.87 -7.16
C ALA A 9 0.01 -12.61 -7.39
N GLN A 10 -1.21 -12.56 -6.88
CA GLN A 10 -2.04 -11.38 -7.01
C GLN A 10 -1.44 -10.21 -6.26
N PHE A 11 -0.92 -10.48 -5.09
CA PHE A 11 -0.30 -9.48 -4.26
C PHE A 11 0.89 -8.85 -5.00
N ALA A 12 1.75 -9.70 -5.55
CA ALA A 12 2.92 -9.21 -6.26
C ALA A 12 2.52 -8.38 -7.49
N ALA A 13 1.49 -8.83 -8.19
CA ALA A 13 1.04 -8.12 -9.37
C ALA A 13 0.44 -6.76 -9.02
N ALA A 14 -0.14 -6.65 -7.83
CA ALA A 14 -0.77 -5.41 -7.42
C ALA A 14 0.22 -4.40 -6.88
N LEU A 15 1.42 -4.83 -6.50
CA LEU A 15 2.42 -3.96 -5.91
C LEU A 15 3.33 -3.39 -6.99
N THR A 16 2.78 -2.49 -7.77
CA THR A 16 3.59 -1.80 -8.78
C THR A 16 4.57 -0.87 -8.10
N PRO A 17 5.59 -0.41 -8.81
CA PRO A 17 6.54 0.55 -8.23
C PRO A 17 5.87 1.78 -7.67
N GLN A 18 4.84 2.29 -8.34
CA GLN A 18 4.15 3.47 -7.82
C GLN A 18 3.39 3.17 -6.55
N ARG A 19 2.84 1.97 -6.43
CA ARG A 19 2.15 1.61 -5.21
C ARG A 19 3.13 1.40 -4.06
N TRP A 20 4.31 0.88 -4.35
CA TRP A 20 5.35 0.78 -3.35
C TRP A 20 5.75 2.15 -2.83
N LEU A 21 5.94 3.10 -3.74
CA LEU A 21 6.27 4.46 -3.33
C LEU A 21 5.16 5.07 -2.49
N LEU A 22 3.92 4.78 -2.85
CA LEU A 22 2.77 5.27 -2.11
C LEU A 22 2.76 4.70 -0.70
N ILE A 23 2.99 3.40 -0.57
CA ILE A 23 3.02 2.76 0.74
C ILE A 23 4.10 3.38 1.61
N ASN A 24 5.29 3.55 1.06
CA ASN A 24 6.39 4.12 1.82
C ASN A 24 6.10 5.55 2.25
N ALA A 25 5.53 6.34 1.35
CA ALA A 25 5.19 7.72 1.67
C ALA A 25 4.14 7.78 2.76
N LEU A 26 3.11 6.94 2.65
CA LEU A 26 2.05 6.94 3.62
C LEU A 26 2.56 6.49 4.99
N LYS A 27 3.42 5.49 4.99
CA LYS A 27 4.00 5.03 6.24
C LYS A 27 4.80 6.13 6.91
N SER A 28 5.46 6.94 6.11
CA SER A 28 6.30 8.02 6.62
C SER A 28 5.47 9.14 7.23
N ILE A 29 4.37 9.52 6.58
CA ILE A 29 3.59 10.66 7.06
C ILE A 29 2.53 10.27 8.08
N GLY A 30 2.20 8.98 8.16
CA GLY A 30 1.17 8.53 9.09
C GLY A 30 -0.22 8.74 8.52
N PRO A 31 -1.25 8.58 9.37
CA PRO A 31 -2.63 8.67 8.87
C PRO A 31 -2.89 10.00 8.19
N SER A 32 -3.49 9.93 7.00
CA SER A 32 -3.75 11.13 6.24
C SER A 32 -4.92 10.91 5.30
N SER A 33 -5.46 11.99 4.78
CA SER A 33 -6.47 11.89 3.74
C SER A 33 -5.79 11.48 2.43
N ILE A 34 -6.60 10.94 1.52
CA ILE A 34 -6.07 10.59 0.21
C ILE A 34 -5.61 11.84 -0.52
N TYR A 35 -6.31 12.95 -0.29
CA TYR A 35 -5.95 14.21 -0.90
C TYR A 35 -4.54 14.65 -0.47
N ALA A 36 -4.28 14.58 0.84
CA ALA A 36 -2.98 14.96 1.36
C ALA A 36 -1.89 14.04 0.84
N LEU A 37 -2.21 12.75 0.75
CA LEU A 37 -1.26 11.79 0.22
C LEU A 37 -0.94 12.08 -1.24
N ALA A 38 -1.96 12.42 -2.01
CA ALA A 38 -1.74 12.75 -3.42
C ALA A 38 -0.85 13.97 -3.56
N LYS A 39 -1.03 14.96 -2.71
CA LYS A 39 -0.17 16.14 -2.71
C LYS A 39 1.26 15.76 -2.36
N LYS A 40 1.41 14.92 -1.36
CA LYS A 40 2.74 14.48 -0.96
C LYS A 40 3.45 13.77 -2.09
N LEU A 41 2.71 12.95 -2.84
CA LEU A 41 3.27 12.19 -3.94
C LEU A 41 3.37 13.00 -5.22
N GLU A 42 2.77 14.19 -5.25
CA GLU A 42 2.71 15.00 -6.45
C GLU A 42 2.10 14.21 -7.59
N ARG A 43 1.01 13.53 -7.27
CA ARG A 43 0.29 12.71 -8.23
C ARG A 43 -1.17 13.15 -8.27
N HIS A 44 -1.81 12.81 -9.37
CA HIS A 44 -3.21 13.12 -9.57
C HIS A 44 -4.06 12.39 -8.54
N TYR A 45 -4.97 13.11 -7.91
CA TYR A 45 -5.81 12.54 -6.84
C TYR A 45 -6.50 11.26 -7.27
N LYS A 46 -7.07 11.26 -8.47
CA LYS A 46 -7.85 10.13 -8.94
C LYS A 46 -7.00 8.87 -9.01
N ASN A 47 -5.77 9.02 -9.49
CA ASN A 47 -4.88 7.88 -9.61
C ASN A 47 -4.44 7.37 -8.25
N VAL A 48 -4.19 8.29 -7.31
CA VAL A 48 -3.84 7.88 -5.96
C VAL A 48 -5.02 7.20 -5.29
N HIS A 49 -6.22 7.72 -5.51
CA HIS A 49 -7.43 7.10 -4.97
C HIS A 49 -7.57 5.65 -5.46
N THR A 50 -7.33 5.44 -6.75
CA THR A 50 -7.40 4.09 -7.30
C THR A 50 -6.40 3.18 -6.64
N ASP A 51 -5.17 3.64 -6.49
CA ASP A 51 -4.14 2.82 -5.88
C ASP A 51 -4.44 2.53 -4.41
N VAL A 52 -4.90 3.54 -3.68
CA VAL A 52 -5.24 3.34 -2.27
C VAL A 52 -6.38 2.34 -2.13
N THR A 53 -7.39 2.46 -2.98
CA THR A 53 -8.52 1.53 -2.92
C THR A 53 -8.06 0.10 -3.12
N ALA A 54 -7.19 -0.11 -4.10
CA ALA A 54 -6.66 -1.45 -4.35
C ALA A 54 -5.87 -1.96 -3.14
N LEU A 55 -5.08 -1.09 -2.53
CA LEU A 55 -4.26 -1.51 -1.41
C LEU A 55 -5.10 -1.74 -0.15
N VAL A 56 -6.21 -1.04 -0.01
CA VAL A 56 -7.14 -1.32 1.08
C VAL A 56 -7.75 -2.70 0.90
N GLN A 57 -8.10 -3.05 -0.32
CA GLN A 57 -8.67 -4.36 -0.59
C GLN A 57 -7.68 -5.47 -0.32
N LEU A 58 -6.41 -5.19 -0.47
CA LEU A 58 -5.38 -6.18 -0.18
C LEU A 58 -5.03 -6.23 1.30
N GLY A 59 -5.56 -5.34 2.10
CA GLY A 59 -5.26 -5.33 3.53
C GLY A 59 -3.97 -4.62 3.89
N ILE A 60 -3.32 -3.97 2.93
CA ILE A 60 -2.07 -3.26 3.20
C ILE A 60 -2.33 -1.90 3.82
N ILE A 61 -3.40 -1.25 3.39
CA ILE A 61 -3.78 0.05 3.92
C ILE A 61 -5.12 -0.12 4.61
N GLU A 62 -5.29 0.59 5.71
CA GLU A 62 -6.55 0.61 6.44
C GLU A 62 -7.06 2.03 6.54
N LYS A 63 -8.36 2.14 6.79
CA LYS A 63 -9.02 3.40 6.94
C LYS A 63 -9.51 3.51 8.36
N ASP A 64 -9.30 4.66 9.00
CA ASP A 64 -9.80 4.82 10.36
C ASP A 64 -11.20 5.43 10.33
N ALA A 65 -11.75 5.68 11.53
CA ALA A 65 -13.12 6.17 11.64
C ALA A 65 -13.28 7.56 11.04
N ALA A 66 -12.21 8.31 10.95
CA ALA A 66 -12.25 9.64 10.38
C ALA A 66 -12.06 9.62 8.86
N GLY A 67 -11.90 8.44 8.30
CA GLY A 67 -11.70 8.33 6.85
C GLY A 67 -10.26 8.51 6.41
N LYS A 68 -9.35 8.60 7.34
CA LYS A 68 -7.94 8.72 6.98
C LYS A 68 -7.36 7.34 6.73
N VAL A 69 -6.40 7.30 5.83
CA VAL A 69 -5.77 6.04 5.46
C VAL A 69 -4.39 5.96 6.09
N PHE A 70 -3.98 4.75 6.42
CA PHE A 70 -2.69 4.55 7.06
C PHE A 70 -2.24 3.11 6.83
N VAL A 71 -0.94 2.89 7.03
CA VAL A 71 -0.35 1.56 6.93
C VAL A 71 -0.16 1.08 8.37
N PRO A 72 -0.93 0.08 8.80
CA PRO A 72 -0.89 -0.35 10.21
C PRO A 72 0.34 -1.18 10.56
N TRP A 73 1.12 -1.59 9.56
CA TRP A 73 2.24 -2.50 9.79
C TRP A 73 3.50 -1.70 10.05
N ASP A 74 4.24 -2.11 11.07
CA ASP A 74 5.52 -1.47 11.35
C ASP A 74 6.45 -1.61 10.18
N GLU A 75 6.45 -2.78 9.58
CA GLU A 75 7.16 -2.95 8.36
C GLU A 75 6.41 -3.98 7.57
N ILE A 76 6.34 -3.76 6.29
CA ILE A 76 5.76 -4.74 5.42
C ILE A 76 6.89 -5.68 5.12
N ASP A 77 6.90 -6.75 5.84
CA ASP A 77 7.94 -7.73 5.65
C ASP A 77 7.62 -8.50 4.39
N VAL A 78 7.95 -7.91 3.30
CA VAL A 78 7.84 -8.62 2.04
C VAL A 78 9.11 -9.39 1.91
N ASN A 79 9.32 -10.23 2.85
CA ASN A 79 10.47 -11.06 2.82
C ASN A 79 10.22 -12.11 1.77
N MET A 80 10.49 -11.76 0.57
CA MET A 80 10.27 -12.66 -0.54
C MET A 80 11.48 -13.56 -0.63
N PRO A 81 11.32 -14.81 -0.31
CA PRO A 81 12.47 -15.72 -0.38
C PRO A 81 13.13 -15.71 -1.73
N LEU A 82 12.33 -15.52 -2.76
CA LEU A 82 12.89 -15.50 -4.10
C LEU A 82 13.88 -14.38 -4.27
N ALA A 83 13.53 -13.22 -3.78
CA ALA A 83 14.41 -12.07 -3.91
C ALA A 83 15.71 -12.31 -3.18
N ARG A 84 15.63 -13.01 -2.09
CA ARG A 84 16.82 -13.27 -1.33
C ARG A 84 17.66 -14.34 -1.95
N ALA A 85 17.03 -15.27 -2.59
CA ALA A 85 17.76 -16.35 -3.21
C ALA A 85 18.58 -15.88 -4.38
N ALA A 86 18.24 -14.73 -4.91
CA ALA A 86 18.97 -14.22 -6.08
C ALA A 86 20.36 -13.68 -5.72
#